data_840af62af04a297421ba3adb41956f6c
#
_entry.id   840af62af04a297421ba3adb41956f6c
#
_cell.length_a   1.000
_cell.length_b   1.000
_cell.length_c   1.000
_cell.angle_alpha   90.00
_cell.angle_beta   90.00
_cell.angle_gamma   90.00
#
_symmetry.space_group_name_H-M   'P 1'
#
loop_
_entity.id
_entity.type
_entity.pdbx_description
1 polymer ?
#
loop_
_entity_poly.entity_id
_entity_poly.type
_entity_poly.pdbx_seq_one_letter_code
_entity_poly.pdbx_strand_id
1 'polypeptide(L)'
;NPKGEAVYRLFVKAGSVMEKENQRGLAHFLEHMAFNGSYHFPTDGMVRFLESKGAKFGKDLNAHTSFNETVYKLQLPSSNPQMVDSTLTILADWAGGLSIDSMQVEKERGVILSEWLSKKDAKRDSDTAFLLELLNGSRYSERMTIGDTAVIRNCKREDIQDYYQTWYHPSLMAVAVVGDINSEQIKTLIKEKFGKLSSAASPTWKQCHIPVYKKEAVRILTNESLKTIELDMIQLLPLSKPVQTTKDYKAYLIRTLLNRLFKMRMNAWAFENPSYKKASIQYSSFLNATGVLLCSVELLPGKMEKGISEFIAQQ
;
A
#
# COMPACT_ATOMS: atom_id res chain seq x y z
N ASN A 1 -11.03 -14.08 17.87
CA ASN A 1 -12.40 -13.66 17.82
C ASN A 1 -12.68 -12.88 16.54
N PRO A 2 -13.48 -13.34 15.63
CA PRO A 2 -14.61 -14.25 15.82
C PRO A 2 -14.21 -15.71 15.96
N LYS A 3 -15.09 -16.51 16.59
CA LYS A 3 -14.89 -17.95 16.80
C LYS A 3 -14.97 -18.69 15.45
N GLY A 4 -14.05 -19.61 15.23
CA GLY A 4 -13.99 -20.42 14.01
C GLY A 4 -13.44 -19.70 12.77
N GLU A 5 -12.85 -18.52 12.91
CA GLU A 5 -12.23 -17.77 11.80
C GLU A 5 -10.79 -17.36 12.11
N ALA A 6 -9.96 -17.28 11.09
CA ALA A 6 -8.62 -16.74 11.18
C ALA A 6 -8.25 -15.90 9.94
N VAL A 7 -7.42 -14.90 10.18
CA VAL A 7 -6.78 -14.09 9.15
C VAL A 7 -5.32 -14.52 9.03
N TYR A 8 -4.92 -14.79 7.81
CA TYR A 8 -3.57 -15.18 7.43
C TYR A 8 -2.97 -14.08 6.57
N ARG A 9 -1.74 -13.68 6.85
CA ARG A 9 -1.03 -12.70 6.03
C ARG A 9 0.39 -13.13 5.77
N LEU A 10 0.81 -12.96 4.52
CA LEU A 10 2.22 -12.95 4.14
C LEU A 10 2.59 -11.51 3.85
N PHE A 11 3.56 -10.99 4.60
CA PHE A 11 4.19 -9.69 4.36
C PHE A 11 5.52 -9.93 3.63
N VAL A 12 5.70 -9.24 2.52
CA VAL A 12 6.96 -9.20 1.81
C VAL A 12 7.47 -7.75 1.84
N LYS A 13 8.60 -7.51 2.49
CA LYS A 13 9.23 -6.18 2.59
C LYS A 13 9.90 -5.81 1.27
N ALA A 14 9.14 -5.90 0.19
CA ALA A 14 9.52 -5.54 -1.17
C ALA A 14 8.31 -4.98 -1.90
N GLY A 15 8.51 -3.85 -2.54
CA GLY A 15 7.50 -3.13 -3.31
C GLY A 15 8.14 -2.36 -4.46
N SER A 16 7.44 -1.40 -5.02
CA SER A 16 7.88 -0.73 -6.25
C SER A 16 9.21 0.02 -6.11
N VAL A 17 9.58 0.49 -4.91
CA VAL A 17 10.85 1.21 -4.71
C VAL A 17 12.10 0.35 -4.95
N MET A 18 11.98 -0.98 -4.88
CA MET A 18 13.04 -1.94 -5.14
C MET A 18 13.25 -2.22 -6.64
N GLU A 19 12.34 -1.81 -7.49
CA GLU A 19 12.38 -2.09 -8.93
C GLU A 19 13.57 -1.42 -9.62
N LYS A 20 14.19 -2.13 -10.57
CA LYS A 20 15.15 -1.56 -11.54
C LYS A 20 14.39 -0.70 -12.56
N GLU A 21 15.10 0.03 -13.43
CA GLU A 21 14.46 0.87 -14.47
C GLU A 21 13.57 0.05 -15.43
N ASN A 22 14.04 -1.13 -15.83
CA ASN A 22 13.29 -2.06 -16.68
C ASN A 22 12.24 -2.88 -15.93
N GLN A 23 12.03 -2.62 -14.63
CA GLN A 23 11.10 -3.35 -13.78
C GLN A 23 9.97 -2.47 -13.23
N ARG A 24 9.84 -1.21 -13.66
CA ARG A 24 8.83 -0.28 -13.15
C ARG A 24 7.40 -0.79 -13.37
N GLY A 25 6.76 -1.23 -12.29
CA GLY A 25 5.43 -1.85 -12.25
C GLY A 25 5.44 -3.36 -12.06
N LEU A 26 6.62 -4.01 -12.01
CA LEU A 26 6.69 -5.47 -11.89
C LEU A 26 6.41 -5.97 -10.48
N ALA A 27 6.56 -5.16 -9.44
CA ALA A 27 6.10 -5.51 -8.09
C ALA A 27 4.58 -5.74 -8.06
N HIS A 28 3.81 -4.85 -8.68
CA HIS A 28 2.36 -4.96 -8.83
C HIS A 28 1.99 -6.08 -9.82
N PHE A 29 2.72 -6.21 -10.91
CA PHE A 29 2.52 -7.32 -11.86
C PHE A 29 2.69 -8.68 -11.19
N LEU A 30 3.72 -8.83 -10.35
CA LEU A 30 3.99 -10.05 -9.60
C LEU A 30 2.88 -10.36 -8.59
N GLU A 31 2.30 -9.33 -7.97
CA GLU A 31 1.13 -9.50 -7.10
C GLU A 31 -0.03 -10.17 -7.86
N HIS A 32 -0.34 -9.72 -9.07
CA HIS A 32 -1.34 -10.35 -9.93
C HIS A 32 -0.96 -11.79 -10.30
N MET A 33 0.30 -12.02 -10.64
CA MET A 33 0.80 -13.36 -10.98
C MET A 33 0.68 -14.36 -9.83
N ALA A 34 0.65 -13.89 -8.57
CA ALA A 34 0.46 -14.75 -7.42
C ALA A 34 -0.89 -15.51 -7.42
N PHE A 35 -1.87 -15.02 -8.17
CA PHE A 35 -3.18 -15.67 -8.34
C PHE A 35 -3.27 -16.54 -9.60
N ASN A 36 -2.24 -16.54 -10.44
CA ASN A 36 -2.21 -17.17 -11.76
C ASN A 36 -1.36 -18.46 -11.83
N GLY A 37 -1.02 -19.02 -10.68
CA GLY A 37 -0.40 -20.35 -10.60
C GLY A 37 0.80 -20.44 -9.67
N SER A 38 0.87 -21.55 -9.00
CA SER A 38 1.94 -21.92 -8.08
C SER A 38 2.23 -23.41 -8.13
N TYR A 39 3.22 -23.86 -7.38
CA TYR A 39 3.66 -25.26 -7.34
C TYR A 39 2.53 -26.24 -6.98
N HIS A 40 1.75 -25.95 -5.93
CA HIS A 40 0.66 -26.81 -5.51
C HIS A 40 -0.69 -26.47 -6.19
N PHE A 41 -0.82 -25.29 -6.76
CA PHE A 41 -2.06 -24.81 -7.37
C PHE A 41 -1.79 -24.23 -8.77
N PRO A 42 -1.68 -25.09 -9.81
CA PRO A 42 -1.43 -24.62 -11.17
C PRO A 42 -2.55 -23.70 -11.69
N THR A 43 -2.19 -22.74 -12.50
CA THR A 43 -3.09 -21.76 -13.16
C THR A 43 -3.99 -21.04 -12.14
N ASP A 44 -5.29 -21.06 -12.31
CA ASP A 44 -6.31 -20.48 -11.40
C ASP A 44 -6.77 -21.46 -10.29
N GLY A 45 -6.05 -22.57 -10.12
CA GLY A 45 -6.41 -23.66 -9.20
C GLY A 45 -6.58 -23.21 -7.76
N MET A 46 -5.76 -22.26 -7.31
CA MET A 46 -5.84 -21.69 -5.96
C MET A 46 -7.13 -20.88 -5.76
N VAL A 47 -7.47 -20.01 -6.70
CA VAL A 47 -8.68 -19.18 -6.63
C VAL A 47 -9.91 -20.09 -6.63
N ARG A 48 -9.97 -21.04 -7.56
CA ARG A 48 -11.05 -22.04 -7.62
C ARG A 48 -11.15 -22.86 -6.34
N PHE A 49 -10.02 -23.30 -5.80
CA PHE A 49 -10.00 -24.02 -4.52
C PHE A 49 -10.62 -23.19 -3.39
N LEU A 50 -10.18 -21.94 -3.22
CA LEU A 50 -10.68 -21.05 -2.17
C LEU A 50 -12.17 -20.73 -2.36
N GLU A 51 -12.60 -20.44 -3.59
CA GLU A 51 -14.01 -20.18 -3.92
C GLU A 51 -14.89 -21.41 -3.66
N SER A 52 -14.40 -22.63 -3.95
CA SER A 52 -15.10 -23.89 -3.61
C SER A 52 -15.31 -24.08 -2.10
N LYS A 53 -14.53 -23.37 -1.27
CA LYS A 53 -14.64 -23.33 0.19
C LYS A 53 -15.43 -22.10 0.69
N GLY A 54 -16.03 -21.35 -0.21
CA GLY A 54 -16.88 -20.19 0.12
C GLY A 54 -16.14 -18.85 0.27
N ALA A 55 -14.83 -18.83 0.04
CA ALA A 55 -14.08 -17.55 0.04
C ALA A 55 -14.46 -16.70 -1.17
N LYS A 56 -14.49 -15.37 -0.99
CA LYS A 56 -14.81 -14.40 -2.04
C LYS A 56 -13.58 -13.59 -2.37
N PHE A 57 -13.23 -13.54 -3.68
CA PHE A 57 -12.17 -12.65 -4.15
C PHE A 57 -12.47 -11.19 -3.79
N GLY A 58 -11.45 -10.44 -3.41
CA GLY A 58 -11.55 -9.06 -2.96
C GLY A 58 -11.92 -8.89 -1.47
N LYS A 59 -12.77 -9.77 -0.92
CA LYS A 59 -13.15 -9.74 0.49
C LYS A 59 -12.26 -10.64 1.35
N ASP A 60 -12.30 -11.94 1.07
CA ASP A 60 -11.65 -12.98 1.89
C ASP A 60 -10.27 -13.37 1.35
N LEU A 61 -10.03 -13.12 0.08
CA LEU A 61 -8.78 -13.29 -0.65
C LEU A 61 -8.42 -11.97 -1.30
N ASN A 62 -7.30 -11.36 -0.91
CA ASN A 62 -6.85 -10.07 -1.43
C ASN A 62 -5.33 -9.93 -1.30
N ALA A 63 -4.77 -9.00 -2.08
CA ALA A 63 -3.39 -8.54 -1.93
C ALA A 63 -3.30 -7.05 -2.22
N HIS A 64 -2.19 -6.45 -1.89
CA HIS A 64 -1.85 -5.10 -2.33
C HIS A 64 -0.34 -4.91 -2.40
N THR A 65 0.08 -4.13 -3.37
CA THR A 65 1.46 -3.67 -3.53
C THR A 65 1.55 -2.18 -3.17
N SER A 66 2.51 -1.85 -2.33
CA SER A 66 2.89 -0.48 -1.97
C SER A 66 4.31 -0.19 -2.45
N PHE A 67 4.81 0.98 -2.12
CA PHE A 67 6.21 1.35 -2.42
C PHE A 67 7.22 0.43 -1.73
N ASN A 68 6.97 0.05 -0.47
CA ASN A 68 7.93 -0.65 0.39
C ASN A 68 7.57 -2.11 0.67
N GLU A 69 6.37 -2.54 0.30
CA GLU A 69 5.87 -3.86 0.69
C GLU A 69 4.82 -4.39 -0.28
N THR A 70 4.69 -5.70 -0.31
CA THR A 70 3.56 -6.43 -0.89
C THR A 70 2.96 -7.30 0.20
N VAL A 71 1.64 -7.25 0.36
CA VAL A 71 0.93 -7.99 1.41
C VAL A 71 -0.17 -8.83 0.80
N TYR A 72 -0.14 -10.13 1.07
CA TYR A 72 -1.19 -11.08 0.72
C TYR A 72 -2.04 -11.39 1.95
N LYS A 73 -3.34 -11.43 1.78
CA LYS A 73 -4.31 -11.65 2.87
C LYS A 73 -5.29 -12.74 2.49
N LEU A 74 -5.47 -13.69 3.41
CA LEU A 74 -6.57 -14.66 3.40
C LEU A 74 -7.35 -14.54 4.71
N GLN A 75 -8.68 -14.59 4.64
CA GLN A 75 -9.56 -14.68 5.80
C GLN A 75 -10.47 -15.88 5.59
N LEU A 76 -10.24 -16.92 6.36
CA LEU A 76 -10.83 -18.25 6.11
C LEU A 76 -11.26 -18.88 7.44
N PRO A 77 -12.23 -19.84 7.40
CA PRO A 77 -12.58 -20.64 8.56
C PRO A 77 -11.35 -21.37 9.13
N SER A 78 -11.18 -21.33 10.45
CA SER A 78 -10.05 -21.96 11.16
C SER A 78 -10.42 -23.27 11.84
N SER A 79 -11.70 -23.64 11.85
CA SER A 79 -12.20 -24.85 12.51
C SER A 79 -11.82 -26.16 11.80
N ASN A 80 -11.38 -26.08 10.54
CA ASN A 80 -10.98 -27.27 9.76
C ASN A 80 -9.45 -27.31 9.61
N PRO A 81 -8.75 -28.30 10.22
CA PRO A 81 -7.30 -28.42 10.12
C PRO A 81 -6.75 -28.53 8.68
N GLN A 82 -7.50 -29.20 7.78
CA GLN A 82 -7.09 -29.30 6.37
C GLN A 82 -7.13 -27.94 5.67
N MET A 83 -8.11 -27.09 6.01
CA MET A 83 -8.19 -25.74 5.47
C MET A 83 -7.03 -24.87 5.98
N VAL A 84 -6.70 -24.98 7.26
CA VAL A 84 -5.54 -24.29 7.85
C VAL A 84 -4.24 -24.72 7.14
N ASP A 85 -4.05 -26.02 6.92
CA ASP A 85 -2.88 -26.56 6.22
C ASP A 85 -2.80 -26.05 4.77
N SER A 86 -3.90 -26.13 4.01
CA SER A 86 -3.97 -25.64 2.64
C SER A 86 -3.71 -24.13 2.55
N THR A 87 -4.25 -23.36 3.52
CA THR A 87 -4.03 -21.90 3.57
C THR A 87 -2.56 -21.55 3.78
N LEU A 88 -1.89 -22.24 4.69
CA LEU A 88 -0.44 -22.06 4.91
C LEU A 88 0.39 -22.55 3.72
N THR A 89 -0.08 -23.58 3.00
CA THR A 89 0.55 -23.99 1.73
C THR A 89 0.46 -22.90 0.67
N ILE A 90 -0.70 -22.26 0.52
CA ILE A 90 -0.87 -21.13 -0.40
C ILE A 90 0.10 -19.99 -0.05
N LEU A 91 0.20 -19.61 1.24
CA LEU A 91 1.15 -18.57 1.65
C LEU A 91 2.61 -18.97 1.37
N ALA A 92 2.97 -20.24 1.56
CA ALA A 92 4.31 -20.73 1.25
C ALA A 92 4.59 -20.75 -0.26
N ASP A 93 3.60 -21.08 -1.08
CA ASP A 93 3.69 -20.99 -2.52
C ASP A 93 3.87 -19.54 -3.00
N TRP A 94 3.14 -18.59 -2.41
CA TRP A 94 3.38 -17.17 -2.70
C TRP A 94 4.80 -16.75 -2.33
N ALA A 95 5.33 -17.26 -1.23
CA ALA A 95 6.66 -16.92 -0.75
C ALA A 95 7.80 -17.47 -1.63
N GLY A 96 7.65 -18.66 -2.22
CA GLY A 96 8.76 -19.28 -2.92
C GLY A 96 8.36 -20.28 -4.03
N GLY A 97 7.08 -20.41 -4.37
CA GLY A 97 6.57 -21.42 -5.31
C GLY A 97 5.74 -20.88 -6.47
N LEU A 98 5.85 -19.59 -6.84
CA LEU A 98 5.11 -19.03 -7.97
C LEU A 98 5.61 -19.60 -9.30
N SER A 99 4.69 -19.99 -10.19
CA SER A 99 5.03 -20.57 -11.50
C SER A 99 5.50 -19.55 -12.52
N ILE A 100 4.97 -18.33 -12.52
CA ILE A 100 5.22 -17.25 -13.48
C ILE A 100 5.25 -17.78 -14.93
N ASP A 101 4.14 -18.35 -15.37
CA ASP A 101 3.98 -18.94 -16.69
C ASP A 101 3.86 -17.86 -17.77
N SER A 102 4.50 -18.06 -18.95
CA SER A 102 4.52 -17.07 -20.03
C SER A 102 3.13 -16.73 -20.58
N MET A 103 2.24 -17.72 -20.70
CA MET A 103 0.87 -17.47 -21.21
C MET A 103 0.06 -16.67 -20.18
N GLN A 104 0.25 -16.97 -18.87
CA GLN A 104 -0.40 -16.20 -17.81
C GLN A 104 0.15 -14.78 -17.73
N VAL A 105 1.44 -14.56 -17.94
CA VAL A 105 2.05 -13.23 -18.05
C VAL A 105 1.40 -12.41 -19.17
N GLU A 106 1.23 -12.99 -20.36
CA GLU A 106 0.59 -12.27 -21.47
C GLU A 106 -0.89 -11.96 -21.22
N LYS A 107 -1.61 -12.88 -20.60
CA LYS A 107 -3.01 -12.67 -20.20
C LYS A 107 -3.12 -11.55 -19.17
N GLU A 108 -2.28 -11.59 -18.15
CA GLU A 108 -2.35 -10.64 -17.03
C GLU A 108 -1.87 -9.24 -17.41
N ARG A 109 -0.95 -9.13 -18.38
CA ARG A 109 -0.53 -7.86 -18.98
C ARG A 109 -1.72 -7.02 -19.46
N GLY A 110 -2.68 -7.66 -20.12
CA GLY A 110 -3.91 -7.01 -20.59
C GLY A 110 -4.77 -6.50 -19.43
N VAL A 111 -4.87 -7.28 -18.36
CA VAL A 111 -5.62 -6.92 -17.13
C VAL A 111 -5.02 -5.69 -16.48
N ILE A 112 -3.70 -5.69 -16.25
CA ILE A 112 -2.99 -4.58 -15.61
C ILE A 112 -3.07 -3.29 -16.45
N LEU A 113 -2.92 -3.38 -17.77
CA LEU A 113 -3.08 -2.22 -18.65
C LEU A 113 -4.53 -1.69 -18.64
N SER A 114 -5.52 -2.58 -18.55
CA SER A 114 -6.93 -2.19 -18.41
C SER A 114 -7.19 -1.52 -17.06
N GLU A 115 -6.60 -2.03 -15.99
CA GLU A 115 -6.66 -1.40 -14.66
C GLU A 115 -6.02 0.00 -14.69
N TRP A 116 -4.85 0.15 -15.34
CA TRP A 116 -4.21 1.45 -15.50
C TRP A 116 -5.12 2.45 -16.22
N LEU A 117 -5.79 2.02 -17.30
CA LEU A 117 -6.73 2.85 -18.05
C LEU A 117 -7.98 3.20 -17.24
N SER A 118 -8.58 2.22 -16.55
CA SER A 118 -9.81 2.43 -15.77
C SER A 118 -9.64 3.40 -14.61
N LYS A 119 -8.42 3.53 -14.13
CA LYS A 119 -8.07 4.45 -13.04
C LYS A 119 -7.70 5.85 -13.52
N LYS A 120 -7.76 6.13 -14.82
CA LYS A 120 -7.39 7.43 -15.40
C LYS A 120 -8.60 8.36 -15.40
N ASP A 121 -8.66 9.25 -14.40
CA ASP A 121 -9.62 10.35 -14.33
C ASP A 121 -8.94 11.62 -13.79
N ALA A 122 -9.62 12.77 -13.93
CA ALA A 122 -9.09 14.08 -13.53
C ALA A 122 -8.76 14.18 -12.05
N LYS A 123 -9.56 13.54 -11.19
CA LYS A 123 -9.28 13.53 -9.74
C LYS A 123 -8.00 12.76 -9.45
N ARG A 124 -7.80 11.63 -10.09
CA ARG A 124 -6.59 10.82 -9.93
C ARG A 124 -5.35 11.51 -10.47
N ASP A 125 -5.47 12.25 -11.58
CA ASP A 125 -4.36 13.03 -12.11
C ASP A 125 -3.94 14.10 -11.08
N SER A 126 -4.91 14.76 -10.43
CA SER A 126 -4.68 15.70 -9.34
C SER A 126 -4.05 15.03 -8.11
N ASP A 127 -4.63 13.89 -7.66
CA ASP A 127 -4.09 13.11 -6.53
C ASP A 127 -2.66 12.62 -6.81
N THR A 128 -2.37 12.23 -8.05
CA THR A 128 -1.02 11.82 -8.47
C THR A 128 -0.05 12.99 -8.45
N ALA A 129 -0.44 14.16 -8.96
CA ALA A 129 0.37 15.36 -8.94
C ALA A 129 0.66 15.80 -7.49
N PHE A 130 -0.34 15.77 -6.61
CA PHE A 130 -0.18 16.01 -5.18
C PHE A 130 0.79 15.01 -4.54
N LEU A 131 0.65 13.72 -4.85
CA LEU A 131 1.55 12.68 -4.35
C LEU A 131 2.99 12.91 -4.81
N LEU A 132 3.21 13.30 -6.06
CA LEU A 132 4.55 13.60 -6.59
C LEU A 132 5.19 14.78 -5.88
N GLU A 133 4.44 15.81 -5.49
CA GLU A 133 4.94 16.89 -4.65
C GLU A 133 5.36 16.37 -3.26
N LEU A 134 4.52 15.54 -2.62
CA LEU A 134 4.88 14.89 -1.34
C LEU A 134 6.16 14.06 -1.44
N LEU A 135 6.38 13.40 -2.56
CA LEU A 135 7.56 12.55 -2.78
C LEU A 135 8.83 13.36 -3.07
N ASN A 136 8.70 14.64 -3.37
CA ASN A 136 9.78 15.65 -3.48
C ASN A 136 11.03 15.16 -4.23
N GLY A 137 10.85 14.59 -5.43
CA GLY A 137 11.92 14.10 -6.28
C GLY A 137 12.73 12.93 -5.70
N SER A 138 12.22 12.27 -4.67
CA SER A 138 12.82 11.06 -4.12
C SER A 138 12.65 9.87 -5.08
N ARG A 139 13.37 8.77 -4.83
CA ARG A 139 13.19 7.52 -5.59
C ARG A 139 11.73 7.04 -5.62
N TYR A 140 10.94 7.35 -4.61
CA TYR A 140 9.50 7.02 -4.60
C TYR A 140 8.74 7.65 -5.76
N SER A 141 9.08 8.88 -6.18
CA SER A 141 8.44 9.55 -7.33
C SER A 141 8.72 8.87 -8.66
N GLU A 142 9.84 8.14 -8.76
CA GLU A 142 10.24 7.38 -9.96
C GLU A 142 9.66 5.96 -9.97
N ARG A 143 9.09 5.50 -8.85
CA ARG A 143 8.66 4.11 -8.62
C ARG A 143 7.20 4.04 -8.18
N MET A 144 6.34 4.75 -8.91
CA MET A 144 4.88 4.67 -8.68
C MET A 144 4.41 3.23 -8.82
N THR A 145 3.60 2.78 -7.87
CA THR A 145 3.18 1.36 -7.76
C THR A 145 2.43 0.83 -8.97
N ILE A 146 1.68 1.70 -9.66
CA ILE A 146 0.98 1.32 -10.90
C ILE A 146 1.95 1.05 -12.06
N GLY A 147 3.19 1.53 -11.96
CA GLY A 147 4.26 1.30 -12.90
C GLY A 147 4.23 2.17 -14.14
N ASP A 148 5.13 1.81 -15.06
CA ASP A 148 5.30 2.44 -16.36
C ASP A 148 4.69 1.55 -17.44
N THR A 149 3.76 2.09 -18.24
CA THR A 149 3.05 1.32 -19.26
C THR A 149 3.97 0.81 -20.36
N ALA A 150 5.08 1.50 -20.67
CA ALA A 150 6.05 1.02 -21.65
C ALA A 150 6.80 -0.20 -21.11
N VAL A 151 7.18 -0.19 -19.84
CA VAL A 151 7.80 -1.35 -19.18
C VAL A 151 6.81 -2.51 -19.11
N ILE A 152 5.57 -2.27 -18.63
CA ILE A 152 4.53 -3.30 -18.51
C ILE A 152 4.24 -3.96 -19.87
N ARG A 153 4.19 -3.18 -20.97
CA ARG A 153 3.95 -3.72 -22.32
C ARG A 153 5.06 -4.60 -22.84
N ASN A 154 6.32 -4.30 -22.49
CA ASN A 154 7.49 -4.93 -23.10
C ASN A 154 8.24 -5.87 -22.17
N CYS A 155 7.92 -5.91 -20.85
CA CYS A 155 8.59 -6.79 -19.89
C CYS A 155 8.43 -8.26 -20.29
N LYS A 156 9.47 -9.03 -20.09
CA LYS A 156 9.47 -10.46 -20.31
C LYS A 156 9.19 -11.21 -19.00
N ARG A 157 8.83 -12.48 -19.12
CA ARG A 157 8.69 -13.38 -17.97
C ARG A 157 9.92 -13.34 -17.07
N GLU A 158 11.11 -13.32 -17.67
CA GLU A 158 12.41 -13.31 -17.00
C GLU A 158 12.60 -12.07 -16.12
N ASP A 159 12.08 -10.90 -16.52
CA ASP A 159 12.14 -9.68 -15.72
C ASP A 159 11.31 -9.80 -14.44
N ILE A 160 10.13 -10.42 -14.52
CA ILE A 160 9.26 -10.70 -13.38
C ILE A 160 9.90 -11.74 -12.46
N GLN A 161 10.48 -12.79 -13.06
CA GLN A 161 11.21 -13.82 -12.31
C GLN A 161 12.42 -13.25 -11.58
N ASP A 162 13.20 -12.36 -12.22
CA ASP A 162 14.36 -11.69 -11.59
C ASP A 162 13.91 -10.87 -10.37
N TYR A 163 12.80 -10.12 -10.49
CA TYR A 163 12.23 -9.41 -9.35
C TYR A 163 11.80 -10.38 -8.24
N TYR A 164 11.06 -11.45 -8.57
CA TYR A 164 10.61 -12.45 -7.61
C TYR A 164 11.77 -13.12 -6.89
N GLN A 165 12.73 -13.67 -7.61
CA GLN A 165 13.89 -14.38 -7.06
C GLN A 165 14.78 -13.47 -6.21
N THR A 166 14.86 -12.18 -6.56
CA THR A 166 15.66 -11.22 -5.81
C THR A 166 15.00 -10.82 -4.49
N TRP A 167 13.70 -10.51 -4.53
CA TRP A 167 13.05 -9.81 -3.43
C TRP A 167 12.13 -10.69 -2.57
N TYR A 168 11.63 -11.81 -3.08
CA TYR A 168 10.85 -12.76 -2.29
C TYR A 168 11.79 -13.69 -1.53
N HIS A 169 12.48 -13.10 -0.58
CA HIS A 169 13.51 -13.74 0.23
C HIS A 169 13.03 -13.89 1.68
N PRO A 170 13.23 -15.04 2.36
CA PRO A 170 12.71 -15.28 3.72
C PRO A 170 13.08 -14.20 4.74
N SER A 171 14.28 -13.59 4.62
CA SER A 171 14.71 -12.50 5.51
C SER A 171 13.92 -11.20 5.33
N LEU A 172 13.18 -11.06 4.23
CA LEU A 172 12.30 -9.93 3.94
C LEU A 172 10.82 -10.27 4.16
N MET A 173 10.51 -11.44 4.71
CA MET A 173 9.15 -11.91 4.86
C MET A 173 8.73 -12.09 6.31
N ALA A 174 7.44 -11.94 6.56
CA ALA A 174 6.81 -12.30 7.82
C ALA A 174 5.45 -12.95 7.55
N VAL A 175 5.14 -13.99 8.31
CA VAL A 175 3.82 -14.62 8.30
C VAL A 175 3.12 -14.28 9.60
N ALA A 176 1.89 -13.79 9.50
CA ALA A 176 1.03 -13.52 10.65
C ALA A 176 -0.28 -14.31 10.51
N VAL A 177 -0.64 -15.03 11.55
CA VAL A 177 -1.92 -15.75 11.66
C VAL A 177 -2.61 -15.28 12.94
N VAL A 178 -3.82 -14.75 12.82
CA VAL A 178 -4.58 -14.18 13.93
C VAL A 178 -6.01 -14.68 13.88
N GLY A 179 -6.52 -15.23 14.96
CA GLY A 179 -7.91 -15.72 15.04
C GLY A 179 -8.11 -16.83 16.04
N ASP A 180 -9.13 -17.65 15.81
CA ASP A 180 -9.43 -18.83 16.61
C ASP A 180 -8.56 -20.01 16.15
N ILE A 181 -7.35 -20.09 16.65
CA ILE A 181 -6.29 -21.02 16.24
C ILE A 181 -5.54 -21.61 17.43
N ASN A 182 -4.98 -22.80 17.23
CA ASN A 182 -3.96 -23.34 18.13
C ASN A 182 -2.58 -22.80 17.70
N SER A 183 -1.99 -21.92 18.48
CA SER A 183 -0.74 -21.24 18.17
C SER A 183 0.45 -22.20 17.99
N GLU A 184 0.55 -23.28 18.79
CA GLU A 184 1.66 -24.22 18.66
C GLU A 184 1.53 -25.09 17.41
N GLN A 185 0.33 -25.46 17.04
CA GLN A 185 0.07 -26.16 15.78
C GLN A 185 0.42 -25.26 14.58
N ILE A 186 -0.03 -24.02 14.58
CA ILE A 186 0.29 -23.04 13.52
C ILE A 186 1.79 -22.82 13.40
N LYS A 187 2.49 -22.66 14.52
CA LYS A 187 3.95 -22.48 14.56
C LYS A 187 4.69 -23.67 13.95
N THR A 188 4.22 -24.89 14.23
CA THR A 188 4.78 -26.11 13.65
C THR A 188 4.58 -26.15 12.15
N LEU A 189 3.37 -25.87 11.65
CA LEU A 189 3.05 -25.84 10.23
C LEU A 189 3.84 -24.73 9.48
N ILE A 190 3.99 -23.55 10.08
CA ILE A 190 4.81 -22.48 9.49
C ILE A 190 6.27 -22.95 9.36
N LYS A 191 6.85 -23.55 10.40
CA LYS A 191 8.22 -24.07 10.33
C LYS A 191 8.38 -25.15 9.25
N GLU A 192 7.43 -26.04 9.13
CA GLU A 192 7.43 -27.11 8.13
C GLU A 192 7.40 -26.56 6.70
N LYS A 193 6.46 -25.64 6.41
CA LYS A 193 6.21 -25.14 5.06
C LYS A 193 7.23 -24.08 4.62
N PHE A 194 7.55 -23.14 5.49
CA PHE A 194 8.46 -22.04 5.17
C PHE A 194 9.95 -22.36 5.45
N GLY A 195 10.23 -23.35 6.29
CA GLY A 195 11.60 -23.78 6.60
C GLY A 195 12.36 -24.39 5.41
N LYS A 196 11.67 -24.69 4.32
CA LYS A 196 12.24 -25.22 3.07
C LYS A 196 12.63 -24.10 2.08
N LEU A 197 12.24 -22.85 2.36
CA LEU A 197 12.59 -21.73 1.49
C LEU A 197 14.11 -21.50 1.50
N SER A 198 14.63 -21.08 0.35
CA SER A 198 16.08 -20.83 0.18
C SER A 198 16.61 -19.85 1.21
N SER A 199 17.73 -20.21 1.83
CA SER A 199 18.50 -19.37 2.76
C SER A 199 19.67 -18.67 2.08
N ALA A 200 19.58 -18.34 0.79
CA ALA A 200 20.58 -17.57 0.06
C ALA A 200 20.91 -16.25 0.79
N ALA A 201 21.97 -15.55 0.39
CA ALA A 201 22.31 -14.27 0.96
C ALA A 201 21.16 -13.27 0.81
N SER A 202 20.81 -12.59 1.90
CA SER A 202 19.75 -11.59 1.90
C SER A 202 20.06 -10.46 0.92
N PRO A 203 19.13 -10.05 0.06
CA PRO A 203 19.38 -8.93 -0.80
C PRO A 203 19.57 -7.66 0.05
N THR A 204 20.53 -6.85 -0.35
CA THR A 204 20.78 -5.55 0.28
C THR A 204 20.16 -4.44 -0.56
N TRP A 205 19.50 -3.50 0.09
CA TRP A 205 19.00 -2.30 -0.56
C TRP A 205 19.18 -1.09 0.35
N LYS A 206 19.35 0.07 -0.26
CA LYS A 206 19.49 1.31 0.48
C LYS A 206 18.11 1.87 0.80
N GLN A 207 17.87 2.14 2.07
CA GLN A 207 16.64 2.80 2.48
C GLN A 207 16.48 4.14 1.77
N CYS A 208 15.33 4.36 1.16
CA CYS A 208 14.99 5.60 0.50
C CYS A 208 14.46 6.61 1.51
N HIS A 209 14.81 7.86 1.32
CA HIS A 209 14.33 8.99 2.11
C HIS A 209 13.62 9.99 1.20
N ILE A 210 12.65 10.69 1.74
CA ILE A 210 12.01 11.82 1.09
C ILE A 210 12.68 13.07 1.65
N PRO A 211 13.39 13.87 0.82
CA PRO A 211 14.04 15.07 1.29
C PRO A 211 13.01 16.12 1.75
N VAL A 212 13.33 16.89 2.78
CA VAL A 212 12.52 18.05 3.14
C VAL A 212 12.65 19.16 2.08
N TYR A 213 11.64 19.99 1.94
CA TYR A 213 11.70 21.12 1.01
C TYR A 213 12.79 22.10 1.42
N LYS A 214 13.57 22.56 0.42
CA LYS A 214 14.62 23.57 0.62
C LYS A 214 14.10 25.00 0.48
N LYS A 215 12.99 25.16 -0.24
CA LYS A 215 12.34 26.46 -0.53
C LYS A 215 10.84 26.25 -0.62
N GLU A 216 10.10 27.29 -0.33
CA GLU A 216 8.66 27.34 -0.60
C GLU A 216 8.40 27.24 -2.10
N ALA A 217 7.35 26.54 -2.46
CA ALA A 217 6.90 26.40 -3.84
C ALA A 217 5.37 26.41 -3.89
N VAL A 218 4.82 27.02 -4.91
CA VAL A 218 3.39 27.00 -5.20
C VAL A 218 3.18 26.18 -6.47
N ARG A 219 2.19 25.29 -6.45
CA ARG A 219 1.73 24.53 -7.61
C ARG A 219 0.25 24.78 -7.79
N ILE A 220 -0.14 25.13 -8.99
CA ILE A 220 -1.55 25.30 -9.37
C ILE A 220 -1.89 24.17 -10.34
N LEU A 221 -2.85 23.35 -9.93
CA LEU A 221 -3.37 22.24 -10.73
C LEU A 221 -4.77 22.60 -11.18
N THR A 222 -4.99 22.66 -12.48
CA THR A 222 -6.29 22.97 -13.08
C THR A 222 -6.76 21.83 -13.95
N ASN A 223 -8.03 21.46 -13.81
CA ASN A 223 -8.70 20.52 -14.70
C ASN A 223 -10.19 20.86 -14.72
N GLU A 224 -10.76 20.96 -15.91
CA GLU A 224 -12.18 21.32 -16.12
C GLU A 224 -13.16 20.35 -15.45
N SER A 225 -12.74 19.12 -15.21
CA SER A 225 -13.56 18.09 -14.55
C SER A 225 -13.55 18.19 -13.03
N LEU A 226 -12.67 19.00 -12.43
CA LEU A 226 -12.64 19.21 -10.98
C LEU A 226 -13.78 20.12 -10.56
N LYS A 227 -14.58 19.65 -9.59
CA LYS A 227 -15.77 20.37 -9.09
C LYS A 227 -15.51 21.15 -7.81
N THR A 228 -14.31 21.02 -7.26
CA THR A 228 -13.90 21.60 -5.97
C THR A 228 -12.63 22.40 -6.12
N ILE A 229 -12.51 23.44 -5.32
CA ILE A 229 -11.27 24.22 -5.15
C ILE A 229 -10.67 23.76 -3.81
N GLU A 230 -9.50 23.16 -3.85
CA GLU A 230 -8.76 22.73 -2.66
C GLU A 230 -7.45 23.49 -2.56
N LEU A 231 -7.11 23.93 -1.35
CA LEU A 231 -5.80 24.45 -1.00
C LEU A 231 -5.16 23.52 0.00
N ASP A 232 -4.01 22.96 -0.37
CA ASP A 232 -3.17 22.12 0.48
C ASP A 232 -1.85 22.81 0.78
N MET A 233 -1.56 22.99 2.06
CA MET A 233 -0.25 23.42 2.53
C MET A 233 0.47 22.22 3.12
N ILE A 234 1.64 21.92 2.54
CA ILE A 234 2.42 20.74 2.88
C ILE A 234 3.74 21.17 3.49
N GLN A 235 4.06 20.61 4.66
CA GLN A 235 5.39 20.72 5.24
C GLN A 235 5.94 19.31 5.48
N LEU A 236 7.06 19.00 4.82
CA LEU A 236 7.81 17.77 5.10
C LEU A 236 8.68 17.99 6.34
N LEU A 237 8.62 17.03 7.25
CA LEU A 237 9.29 17.07 8.54
C LEU A 237 10.15 15.81 8.71
N PRO A 238 11.17 15.83 9.57
CA PRO A 238 11.89 14.61 9.90
C PRO A 238 10.94 13.51 10.37
N LEU A 239 11.24 12.27 10.00
CA LEU A 239 10.47 11.11 10.43
C LEU A 239 10.42 11.02 11.95
N SER A 240 9.23 10.87 12.50
CA SER A 240 9.07 10.58 13.93
C SER A 240 9.66 9.23 14.28
N LYS A 241 10.38 9.17 15.40
CA LYS A 241 10.86 7.89 15.93
C LYS A 241 9.67 6.95 16.22
N PRO A 242 9.84 5.64 16.04
CA PRO A 242 8.85 4.66 16.47
C PRO A 242 8.52 4.81 17.95
N VAL A 243 7.29 4.53 18.32
CA VAL A 243 6.84 4.53 19.71
C VAL A 243 7.49 3.35 20.44
N GLN A 244 8.46 3.63 21.30
CA GLN A 244 9.20 2.62 22.07
C GLN A 244 9.09 2.83 23.58
N THR A 245 8.76 4.04 24.03
CA THR A 245 8.68 4.41 25.43
C THR A 245 7.31 5.02 25.76
N THR A 246 6.97 5.09 27.04
CA THR A 246 5.77 5.80 27.51
C THR A 246 5.78 7.29 27.14
N LYS A 247 6.97 7.91 27.06
CA LYS A 247 7.15 9.29 26.59
C LYS A 247 6.75 9.42 25.11
N ASP A 248 7.19 8.49 24.28
CA ASP A 248 6.85 8.49 22.85
C ASP A 248 5.35 8.26 22.65
N TYR A 249 4.78 7.34 23.42
CA TYR A 249 3.34 7.07 23.40
C TYR A 249 2.51 8.28 23.84
N LYS A 250 2.93 8.98 24.89
CA LYS A 250 2.30 10.24 25.31
C LYS A 250 2.34 11.29 24.20
N ALA A 251 3.48 11.45 23.52
CA ALA A 251 3.62 12.37 22.39
C ALA A 251 2.73 11.96 21.22
N TYR A 252 2.62 10.67 20.92
CA TYR A 252 1.68 10.13 19.92
C TYR A 252 0.22 10.46 20.26
N LEU A 253 -0.20 10.23 21.52
CA LEU A 253 -1.56 10.54 21.97
C LEU A 253 -1.87 12.03 21.86
N ILE A 254 -0.93 12.91 22.27
CA ILE A 254 -1.10 14.36 22.17
C ILE A 254 -1.32 14.76 20.70
N ARG A 255 -0.51 14.26 19.77
CA ARG A 255 -0.68 14.54 18.33
C ARG A 255 -2.02 14.06 17.82
N THR A 256 -2.44 12.86 18.20
CA THR A 256 -3.74 12.29 17.81
C THR A 256 -4.90 13.15 18.30
N LEU A 257 -4.84 13.59 19.56
CA LEU A 257 -5.84 14.47 20.14
C LEU A 257 -5.85 15.85 19.46
N LEU A 258 -4.70 16.45 19.21
CA LEU A 258 -4.59 17.71 18.49
C LEU A 258 -5.19 17.63 17.09
N ASN A 259 -4.85 16.62 16.30
CA ASN A 259 -5.45 16.41 14.98
C ASN A 259 -6.97 16.35 15.05
N ARG A 260 -7.51 15.65 16.07
CA ARG A 260 -8.96 15.53 16.28
C ARG A 260 -9.60 16.86 16.69
N LEU A 261 -8.98 17.55 17.63
CA LEU A 261 -9.47 18.86 18.12
C LEU A 261 -9.48 19.90 17.01
N PHE A 262 -8.41 20.01 16.20
CA PHE A 262 -8.37 20.89 15.05
C PHE A 262 -9.47 20.57 14.06
N LYS A 263 -9.65 19.30 13.71
CA LYS A 263 -10.74 18.90 12.81
C LYS A 263 -12.11 19.28 13.33
N MET A 264 -12.37 19.09 14.63
CA MET A 264 -13.64 19.47 15.25
C MET A 264 -13.83 20.99 15.23
N ARG A 265 -12.81 21.77 15.58
CA ARG A 265 -12.83 23.24 15.56
C ARG A 265 -13.10 23.77 14.15
N MET A 266 -12.37 23.27 13.16
CA MET A 266 -12.52 23.71 11.76
C MET A 266 -13.91 23.39 11.21
N ASN A 267 -14.48 22.24 11.54
CA ASN A 267 -15.81 21.88 11.12
C ASN A 267 -16.88 22.73 11.80
N ALA A 268 -16.74 23.03 13.10
CA ALA A 268 -17.64 23.91 13.82
C ALA A 268 -17.62 25.33 13.23
N TRP A 269 -16.42 25.86 12.97
CA TRP A 269 -16.25 27.17 12.33
C TRP A 269 -16.90 27.23 10.95
N ALA A 270 -16.67 26.21 10.10
CA ALA A 270 -17.26 26.13 8.77
C ALA A 270 -18.78 26.08 8.80
N PHE A 271 -19.38 25.51 9.84
CA PHE A 271 -20.82 25.47 10.03
C PHE A 271 -21.40 26.85 10.37
N GLU A 272 -20.72 27.59 11.25
CA GLU A 272 -21.16 28.93 11.69
C GLU A 272 -20.82 30.01 10.65
N ASN A 273 -19.72 29.88 9.94
CA ASN A 273 -19.17 30.87 9.02
C ASN A 273 -18.86 30.22 7.67
N PRO A 274 -19.83 30.00 6.76
CA PRO A 274 -19.63 29.24 5.56
C PRO A 274 -18.80 29.99 4.51
N SER A 275 -17.51 30.16 4.75
CA SER A 275 -16.50 30.66 3.81
C SER A 275 -15.75 29.52 3.12
N TYR A 276 -15.67 28.36 3.76
CA TYR A 276 -15.17 27.11 3.21
C TYR A 276 -16.07 25.94 3.62
N LYS A 277 -15.95 24.80 2.95
CA LYS A 277 -16.83 23.64 3.17
C LYS A 277 -16.30 22.73 4.28
N LYS A 278 -15.01 22.46 4.28
CA LYS A 278 -14.30 21.67 5.29
C LYS A 278 -12.84 22.10 5.35
N ALA A 279 -12.22 21.89 6.48
CA ALA A 279 -10.79 22.09 6.63
C ALA A 279 -10.22 21.08 7.64
N SER A 280 -8.92 20.83 7.52
CA SER A 280 -8.20 19.94 8.45
C SER A 280 -6.74 20.34 8.57
N ILE A 281 -6.16 20.07 9.73
CA ILE A 281 -4.72 20.09 9.98
C ILE A 281 -4.37 18.72 10.52
N GLN A 282 -3.42 18.06 9.87
CA GLN A 282 -3.04 16.71 10.22
C GLN A 282 -1.53 16.53 10.16
N TYR A 283 -0.96 16.04 11.24
CA TYR A 283 0.37 15.48 11.26
C TYR A 283 0.32 13.96 11.12
N SER A 284 1.10 13.42 10.20
CA SER A 284 1.22 11.96 9.99
C SER A 284 2.65 11.58 9.59
N SER A 285 3.00 10.30 9.69
CA SER A 285 4.15 9.76 8.97
C SER A 285 3.72 9.27 7.60
N PHE A 286 4.58 9.46 6.62
CA PHE A 286 4.35 9.09 5.25
C PHE A 286 5.44 8.12 4.78
N LEU A 287 5.03 6.93 4.31
CA LEU A 287 5.86 5.83 3.83
C LEU A 287 6.97 5.36 4.80
N ASN A 288 6.85 5.65 6.10
CA ASN A 288 7.95 5.48 7.07
C ASN A 288 9.27 6.15 6.63
N ALA A 289 9.20 7.19 5.81
CA ALA A 289 10.33 7.90 5.22
C ALA A 289 10.40 9.37 5.64
N THR A 290 9.26 9.99 5.94
CA THR A 290 9.18 11.38 6.37
C THR A 290 7.96 11.63 7.26
N GLY A 291 7.98 12.70 8.06
CA GLY A 291 6.79 13.28 8.67
C GLY A 291 6.12 14.26 7.70
N VAL A 292 4.82 14.38 7.75
CA VAL A 292 4.04 15.33 6.95
C VAL A 292 3.09 16.10 7.84
N LEU A 293 3.19 17.43 7.82
CA LEU A 293 2.12 18.30 8.29
C LEU A 293 1.34 18.76 7.05
N LEU A 294 0.08 18.38 7.00
CA LEU A 294 -0.84 18.72 5.92
C LEU A 294 -1.96 19.58 6.48
N CYS A 295 -2.09 20.78 5.92
CA CYS A 295 -3.19 21.69 6.19
C CYS A 295 -4.03 21.81 4.91
N SER A 296 -5.27 21.33 4.95
CA SER A 296 -6.15 21.28 3.77
C SER A 296 -7.43 22.06 4.02
N VAL A 297 -7.88 22.79 3.00
CA VAL A 297 -9.19 23.46 3.00
C VAL A 297 -9.89 23.30 1.65
N GLU A 298 -11.14 22.85 1.67
CA GLU A 298 -12.04 22.83 0.51
C GLU A 298 -12.85 24.14 0.51
N LEU A 299 -12.56 24.97 -0.50
CA LEU A 299 -13.10 26.33 -0.61
C LEU A 299 -14.46 26.33 -1.31
N LEU A 300 -15.27 27.33 -0.98
CA LEU A 300 -16.54 27.57 -1.67
C LEU A 300 -16.33 28.44 -2.91
N PRO A 301 -17.01 28.15 -4.03
CA PRO A 301 -16.97 29.01 -5.22
C PRO A 301 -17.34 30.46 -4.87
N GLY A 302 -16.56 31.41 -5.38
CA GLY A 302 -16.75 32.84 -5.15
C GLY A 302 -16.33 33.35 -3.75
N LYS A 303 -15.83 32.46 -2.85
CA LYS A 303 -15.38 32.85 -1.49
C LYS A 303 -13.92 32.48 -1.21
N MET A 304 -13.12 32.30 -2.25
CA MET A 304 -11.76 31.76 -2.12
C MET A 304 -10.87 32.59 -1.18
N GLU A 305 -10.75 33.89 -1.43
CA GLU A 305 -9.90 34.78 -0.60
C GLU A 305 -10.33 34.80 0.86
N LYS A 306 -11.67 34.94 1.10
CA LYS A 306 -12.22 34.91 2.43
C LYS A 306 -11.97 33.56 3.12
N GLY A 307 -12.23 32.46 2.41
CA GLY A 307 -12.02 31.11 2.94
C GLY A 307 -10.57 30.83 3.32
N ILE A 308 -9.61 31.25 2.50
CA ILE A 308 -8.18 31.12 2.79
C ILE A 308 -7.80 31.96 4.01
N SER A 309 -8.23 33.23 4.03
CA SER A 309 -7.92 34.16 5.13
C SER A 309 -8.46 33.65 6.47
N GLU A 310 -9.71 33.19 6.51
CA GLU A 310 -10.31 32.61 7.72
C GLU A 310 -9.65 31.31 8.11
N PHE A 311 -9.31 30.44 7.15
CA PHE A 311 -8.60 29.21 7.43
C PHE A 311 -7.23 29.46 8.09
N ILE A 312 -6.46 30.41 7.57
CA ILE A 312 -5.16 30.79 8.15
C ILE A 312 -5.34 31.40 9.55
N ALA A 313 -6.35 32.24 9.74
CA ALA A 313 -6.60 32.88 11.04
C ALA A 313 -7.03 31.88 12.14
N GLN A 314 -7.50 30.69 11.79
CA GLN A 314 -7.89 29.62 12.74
C GLN A 314 -6.76 28.65 13.09
N GLN A 315 -5.60 28.70 12.41
CA GLN A 315 -4.43 27.86 12.71
C GLN A 315 -3.65 28.40 13.94
#